data_88c2effb101cca52e4bb7f96b54b1dd8
#
_entry.id   88c2effb101cca52e4bb7f96b54b1dd8
#
_cell.length_a   1.000
_cell.length_b   1.000
_cell.length_c   1.000
_cell.angle_alpha   90.00
_cell.angle_beta   90.00
_cell.angle_gamma   90.00
#
_symmetry.space_group_name_H-M   'P 1'
#
loop_
_entity.id
_entity.type
_entity.pdbx_description
1 polymer ?
#
loop_
_entity_poly.entity_id
_entity_poly.type
_entity_poly.pdbx_seq_one_letter_code
_entity_poly.pdbx_strand_id
1 'polypeptide(L)'
;MTRRGFLISTFAIVVALAAGISAANGSTQRTTATTLNGAGSSFVYPLVSTWEPAFKSASGIGIGYQPIGSGAGIKAISTRSVDFGASDAPLTPDQQTACNKCLTIPWAFSATSVAYRGTGLPPNLHITGSVLAAIYLGHIKKWSDPALKKLNPKANLPNKPITPIYRSDASGTSYNFTEYLSAIDSEWGSKIGAGTQPAFPAGTGAPKSAGVAALLTKTDGGICYVDVAYATTSHFNVFAIKNRAGKFVKPTPQPIAAAANLITKAKPTSTGLVLDVVDPPKPSLPHFKPIKAKSAAARAKILKAHKKLTAQAKAKNKKLVIAYPICTFTYVIVPKSAKQAPALKQFLNWALQKGQTYGAALYFVPIPKVVQTVSLNLVKQIG
;
A
#
# COMPACT_ATOMS: atom_id res chain seq x y z
N MET A 1 24.16 72.27 24.43
CA MET A 1 23.19 73.43 24.48
C MET A 1 21.84 72.79 24.73
N THR A 2 21.41 72.88 25.93
CA THR A 2 20.26 73.63 26.51
C THR A 2 18.91 73.07 26.07
N ARG A 3 18.02 72.67 26.86
CA ARG A 3 17.47 72.91 28.20
C ARG A 3 15.99 72.45 28.11
N ARG A 4 15.59 71.59 29.07
CA ARG A 4 14.62 71.94 30.18
C ARG A 4 13.19 72.22 29.74
N GLY A 5 12.25 71.51 30.34
CA GLY A 5 11.30 71.87 31.40
C GLY A 5 10.13 70.91 31.43
N PHE A 6 9.82 70.20 32.45
CA PHE A 6 9.15 70.50 33.75
C PHE A 6 7.70 71.00 33.58
N LEU A 7 6.75 70.28 34.12
CA LEU A 7 5.82 70.51 35.23
C LEU A 7 4.52 69.67 35.05
N ILE A 8 4.23 68.74 35.95
CA ILE A 8 3.52 68.81 37.22
C ILE A 8 1.98 68.91 37.07
N SER A 9 1.36 67.89 37.57
CA SER A 9 0.20 67.80 38.47
C SER A 9 -1.19 68.18 37.99
N THR A 10 -2.16 67.30 38.05
CA THR A 10 -3.19 67.47 39.08
C THR A 10 -4.02 66.17 39.29
N PHE A 11 -4.24 65.86 40.53
CA PHE A 11 -5.12 64.84 41.14
C PHE A 11 -6.59 65.15 40.85
N ALA A 12 -7.38 64.18 40.51
CA ALA A 12 -8.81 64.19 40.74
C ALA A 12 -9.27 62.77 41.13
N ILE A 13 -9.59 62.61 42.38
CA ILE A 13 -10.31 61.49 42.98
C ILE A 13 -11.78 61.56 42.53
N VAL A 14 -12.31 60.47 41.99
CA VAL A 14 -13.77 60.25 41.99
C VAL A 14 -14.04 58.83 42.49
N VAL A 15 -14.91 58.84 43.46
CA VAL A 15 -15.36 57.78 44.36
C VAL A 15 -16.21 56.71 43.61
N ALA A 16 -16.10 55.50 44.08
CA ALA A 16 -16.79 54.26 43.79
C ALA A 16 -18.28 54.31 43.42
N LEU A 17 -18.61 53.42 42.47
CA LEU A 17 -19.85 52.67 42.52
C LEU A 17 -19.57 51.20 42.21
N ALA A 18 -19.69 50.37 43.26
CA ALA A 18 -19.66 48.92 43.16
C ALA A 18 -20.95 48.43 42.51
N ALA A 19 -20.85 48.02 41.23
CA ALA A 19 -21.87 47.20 40.62
C ALA A 19 -21.26 45.81 40.38
N GLY A 20 -21.75 44.81 41.11
CA GLY A 20 -21.32 43.42 41.02
C GLY A 20 -21.50 42.86 39.63
N ILE A 21 -20.43 42.67 38.93
CA ILE A 21 -20.38 41.81 37.74
C ILE A 21 -19.98 40.42 38.23
N SER A 22 -20.96 39.54 38.41
CA SER A 22 -20.72 38.09 38.52
C SER A 22 -19.96 37.67 37.29
N ALA A 23 -18.65 37.55 37.37
CA ALA A 23 -17.84 36.87 36.37
C ALA A 23 -18.32 35.40 36.35
N ALA A 24 -19.19 35.07 35.44
CA ALA A 24 -19.39 33.69 35.04
C ALA A 24 -18.07 33.19 34.49
N ASN A 25 -17.27 32.57 35.34
CA ASN A 25 -16.14 31.74 34.94
C ASN A 25 -16.67 30.55 34.11
N GLY A 26 -17.06 30.82 32.88
CA GLY A 26 -17.15 29.80 31.85
C GLY A 26 -15.73 29.32 31.59
N SER A 27 -15.28 28.34 32.36
CA SER A 27 -14.15 27.53 31.97
C SER A 27 -14.51 26.89 30.63
N THR A 28 -14.14 27.54 29.52
CA THR A 28 -14.05 26.88 28.24
C THR A 28 -13.02 25.78 28.41
N GLN A 29 -13.50 24.61 28.82
CA GLN A 29 -12.75 23.38 28.77
C GLN A 29 -12.33 23.23 27.32
N ARG A 30 -11.10 23.65 26.98
CA ARG A 30 -10.49 23.31 25.70
C ARG A 30 -10.47 21.79 25.67
N THR A 31 -11.48 21.20 25.04
CA THR A 31 -11.42 19.81 24.64
C THR A 31 -10.21 19.69 23.75
N THR A 32 -9.11 19.15 24.29
CA THR A 32 -7.94 18.82 23.48
C THR A 32 -8.43 17.90 22.38
N ALA A 33 -8.38 18.40 21.13
CA ALA A 33 -8.84 17.62 19.99
C ALA A 33 -8.10 16.28 19.98
N THR A 34 -8.84 15.18 20.03
CA THR A 34 -8.28 13.83 20.00
C THR A 34 -7.46 13.66 18.73
N THR A 35 -6.23 13.22 18.87
CA THR A 35 -5.35 12.89 17.73
C THR A 35 -4.90 11.44 17.86
N LEU A 36 -5.09 10.67 16.80
CA LEU A 36 -4.57 9.32 16.65
C LEU A 36 -3.19 9.37 16.00
N ASN A 37 -2.21 8.78 16.63
CA ASN A 37 -0.84 8.70 16.12
C ASN A 37 -0.60 7.34 15.48
N GLY A 38 -0.20 7.33 14.22
CA GLY A 38 0.13 6.14 13.46
C GLY A 38 1.54 6.19 12.92
N ALA A 39 2.12 5.02 12.65
CA ALA A 39 3.42 4.93 12.01
C ALA A 39 3.58 3.64 11.21
N GLY A 40 4.41 3.66 10.17
CA GLY A 40 4.76 2.43 9.46
C GLY A 40 4.97 2.60 7.96
N SER A 41 4.29 1.79 7.19
CA SER A 41 4.45 1.70 5.74
C SER A 41 4.51 3.06 5.05
N SER A 42 5.59 3.29 4.31
CA SER A 42 5.69 4.46 3.41
C SER A 42 4.95 4.24 2.09
N PHE A 43 4.56 3.01 1.77
CA PHE A 43 3.73 2.67 0.61
C PHE A 43 2.33 3.30 0.72
N VAL A 44 1.67 3.16 1.89
CA VAL A 44 0.31 3.67 2.10
C VAL A 44 0.28 5.16 2.45
N TYR A 45 1.41 5.77 2.77
CA TYR A 45 1.50 7.16 3.22
C TYR A 45 0.82 8.16 2.28
N PRO A 46 0.98 8.09 0.93
CA PRO A 46 0.27 9.01 0.04
C PRO A 46 -1.25 9.00 0.23
N LEU A 47 -1.84 7.84 0.49
CA LEU A 47 -3.27 7.72 0.76
C LEU A 47 -3.64 8.25 2.14
N VAL A 48 -2.89 7.86 3.19
CA VAL A 48 -3.14 8.33 4.55
C VAL A 48 -3.03 9.85 4.64
N SER A 49 -2.07 10.47 3.95
CA SER A 49 -1.93 11.94 3.93
C SER A 49 -3.14 12.66 3.31
N THR A 50 -3.89 12.00 2.41
CA THR A 50 -5.18 12.55 1.94
C THR A 50 -6.32 12.28 2.91
N TRP A 51 -6.24 11.22 3.70
CA TRP A 51 -7.22 10.89 4.73
C TRP A 51 -7.16 11.82 5.95
N GLU A 52 -5.96 12.26 6.34
CA GLU A 52 -5.75 13.11 7.52
C GLU A 52 -6.65 14.35 7.55
N PRO A 53 -6.59 15.27 6.57
CA PRO A 53 -7.46 16.44 6.55
C PRO A 53 -8.93 16.09 6.32
N ALA A 54 -9.23 15.09 5.50
CA ALA A 54 -10.60 14.70 5.18
C ALA A 54 -11.32 14.07 6.40
N PHE A 55 -10.61 13.20 7.14
CA PHE A 55 -11.17 12.60 8.36
C PHE A 55 -11.32 13.63 9.48
N LYS A 56 -10.32 14.52 9.67
CA LYS A 56 -10.41 15.61 10.64
C LYS A 56 -11.62 16.51 10.38
N SER A 57 -11.87 16.86 9.13
CA SER A 57 -13.05 17.64 8.74
C SER A 57 -14.37 16.90 9.02
N ALA A 58 -14.39 15.56 8.84
CA ALA A 58 -15.61 14.76 9.01
C ALA A 58 -15.90 14.39 10.48
N SER A 59 -14.90 14.35 11.35
CA SER A 59 -15.02 13.78 12.71
C SER A 59 -14.53 14.69 13.84
N GLY A 60 -13.77 15.74 13.53
CA GLY A 60 -13.03 16.52 14.52
C GLY A 60 -11.77 15.83 15.07
N ILE A 61 -11.52 14.55 14.74
CA ILE A 61 -10.38 13.77 15.21
C ILE A 61 -9.19 13.97 14.26
N GLY A 62 -8.02 14.33 14.81
CA GLY A 62 -6.79 14.42 14.05
C GLY A 62 -6.16 13.05 13.80
N ILE A 63 -5.45 12.91 12.69
CA ILE A 63 -4.53 11.81 12.41
C ILE A 63 -3.13 12.39 12.23
N GLY A 64 -2.14 11.81 12.88
CA GLY A 64 -0.73 12.10 12.63
C GLY A 64 -0.02 10.81 12.23
N TYR A 65 0.42 10.69 10.98
CA TYR A 65 1.03 9.47 10.48
C TYR A 65 2.49 9.67 10.08
N GLN A 66 3.37 8.78 10.56
CA GLN A 66 4.81 8.81 10.27
C GLN A 66 5.20 7.66 9.32
N PRO A 67 5.63 7.94 8.08
CA PRO A 67 6.03 6.92 7.10
C PRO A 67 7.45 6.39 7.37
N ILE A 68 7.64 5.71 8.49
CA ILE A 68 8.95 5.24 8.96
C ILE A 68 9.37 3.86 8.43
N GLY A 69 8.53 3.22 7.60
CA GLY A 69 8.72 1.88 7.07
C GLY A 69 7.98 0.82 7.88
N SER A 70 7.58 -0.30 7.21
CA SER A 70 6.74 -1.35 7.81
C SER A 70 7.35 -1.94 9.08
N GLY A 71 8.64 -2.31 9.04
CA GLY A 71 9.31 -2.91 10.20
C GLY A 71 9.34 -1.99 11.42
N ALA A 72 9.67 -0.69 11.23
CA ALA A 72 9.65 0.29 12.29
C ALA A 72 8.22 0.56 12.82
N GLY A 73 7.22 0.57 11.94
CA GLY A 73 5.81 0.69 12.31
C GLY A 73 5.32 -0.48 13.15
N ILE A 74 5.67 -1.72 12.76
CA ILE A 74 5.37 -2.92 13.55
C ILE A 74 6.01 -2.83 14.94
N LYS A 75 7.27 -2.41 15.02
CA LYS A 75 7.95 -2.21 16.32
C LYS A 75 7.24 -1.15 17.16
N ALA A 76 6.89 0.00 16.58
CA ALA A 76 6.22 1.09 17.28
C ALA A 76 4.88 0.67 17.87
N ILE A 77 4.05 -0.07 17.13
CA ILE A 77 2.78 -0.57 17.67
C ILE A 77 2.97 -1.70 18.68
N SER A 78 3.99 -2.54 18.53
CA SER A 78 4.31 -3.58 19.51
C SER A 78 4.69 -3.00 20.88
N THR A 79 5.39 -1.88 20.89
CA THR A 79 5.72 -1.14 22.12
C THR A 79 4.66 -0.14 22.59
N ARG A 80 3.52 -0.04 21.86
CA ARG A 80 2.43 0.92 22.16
C ARG A 80 2.88 2.39 22.14
N SER A 81 3.93 2.72 21.38
CA SER A 81 4.37 4.12 21.19
C SER A 81 3.51 4.88 20.16
N VAL A 82 2.63 4.18 19.46
CA VAL A 82 1.62 4.73 18.55
C VAL A 82 0.28 4.05 18.79
N ASP A 83 -0.83 4.66 18.32
CA ASP A 83 -2.17 4.10 18.41
C ASP A 83 -2.44 3.02 17.35
N PHE A 84 -1.79 3.12 16.19
CA PHE A 84 -1.85 2.13 15.14
C PHE A 84 -0.54 2.03 14.36
N GLY A 85 -0.21 0.81 13.91
CA GLY A 85 0.87 0.55 12.97
C GLY A 85 0.36 0.35 11.56
N ALA A 86 1.24 0.43 10.55
CA ALA A 86 0.91 0.02 9.18
C ALA A 86 2.05 -0.77 8.54
N SER A 87 1.69 -1.81 7.78
CA SER A 87 2.63 -2.68 7.07
C SER A 87 2.03 -3.17 5.74
N ASP A 88 2.87 -3.36 4.72
CA ASP A 88 2.48 -3.99 3.45
C ASP A 88 2.94 -5.47 3.40
N ALA A 89 3.54 -5.95 4.48
CA ALA A 89 3.84 -7.35 4.72
C ALA A 89 3.00 -7.87 5.90
N PRO A 90 2.60 -9.15 5.91
CA PRO A 90 2.02 -9.77 7.08
C PRO A 90 3.02 -9.78 8.26
N LEU A 91 2.50 -9.80 9.49
CA LEU A 91 3.34 -10.01 10.65
C LEU A 91 3.88 -11.44 10.67
N THR A 92 5.18 -11.59 10.96
CA THR A 92 5.73 -12.92 11.28
C THR A 92 5.17 -13.43 12.59
N PRO A 93 5.26 -14.74 12.89
CA PRO A 93 4.84 -15.29 14.18
C PRO A 93 5.46 -14.55 15.38
N ASP A 94 6.75 -14.23 15.32
CA ASP A 94 7.44 -13.51 16.39
C ASP A 94 6.91 -12.07 16.55
N GLN A 95 6.68 -11.38 15.44
CA GLN A 95 6.08 -10.05 15.45
C GLN A 95 4.64 -10.07 15.98
N GLN A 96 3.86 -11.10 15.65
CA GLN A 96 2.51 -11.29 16.16
C GLN A 96 2.54 -11.53 17.68
N THR A 97 3.49 -12.32 18.16
CA THR A 97 3.73 -12.55 19.60
C THR A 97 4.15 -11.26 20.29
N ALA A 98 5.15 -10.55 19.75
CA ALA A 98 5.64 -9.28 20.30
C ALA A 98 4.55 -8.19 20.33
N CYS A 99 3.68 -8.16 19.34
CA CYS A 99 2.57 -7.20 19.29
C CYS A 99 1.43 -7.56 20.25
N ASN A 100 1.43 -8.72 20.85
CA ASN A 100 0.49 -9.20 21.87
C ASN A 100 -0.96 -8.75 21.62
N LYS A 101 -1.78 -9.66 21.06
CA LYS A 101 -3.20 -9.44 20.73
C LYS A 101 -3.47 -8.31 19.73
N CYS A 102 -2.54 -8.02 18.80
CA CYS A 102 -2.81 -7.13 17.70
C CYS A 102 -3.68 -7.80 16.62
N LEU A 103 -4.51 -6.99 15.98
CA LEU A 103 -5.25 -7.34 14.77
C LEU A 103 -4.51 -6.77 13.56
N THR A 104 -4.37 -7.58 12.52
CA THR A 104 -3.90 -7.17 11.18
C THR A 104 -5.11 -7.05 10.27
N ILE A 105 -5.44 -5.83 9.83
CA ILE A 105 -6.67 -5.51 9.10
C ILE A 105 -6.32 -4.91 7.74
N PRO A 106 -6.69 -5.55 6.60
CA PRO A 106 -6.53 -4.94 5.29
C PRO A 106 -7.36 -3.65 5.19
N TRP A 107 -6.73 -2.54 4.81
CA TRP A 107 -7.41 -1.25 4.74
C TRP A 107 -7.24 -0.48 3.43
N ALA A 108 -6.23 -0.84 2.61
CA ALA A 108 -6.05 -0.29 1.28
C ALA A 108 -5.41 -1.33 0.35
N PHE A 109 -5.55 -1.13 -0.96
CA PHE A 109 -5.03 -2.02 -2.00
C PHE A 109 -4.42 -1.21 -3.14
N SER A 110 -3.20 -1.56 -3.54
CA SER A 110 -2.50 -0.92 -4.66
C SER A 110 -1.43 -1.86 -5.25
N ALA A 111 -0.44 -1.31 -5.96
CA ALA A 111 0.60 -2.06 -6.64
C ALA A 111 2.01 -1.55 -6.32
N THR A 112 2.95 -2.48 -6.24
CA THR A 112 4.38 -2.18 -6.33
C THR A 112 4.76 -2.09 -7.81
N SER A 113 5.15 -0.91 -8.26
CA SER A 113 5.63 -0.66 -9.62
C SER A 113 7.12 -0.95 -9.75
N VAL A 114 7.57 -1.28 -10.95
CA VAL A 114 9.00 -1.29 -11.31
C VAL A 114 9.24 -0.06 -12.17
N ALA A 115 9.89 0.93 -11.57
CA ALA A 115 10.20 2.21 -12.20
C ALA A 115 11.63 2.26 -12.70
N TYR A 116 11.87 3.04 -13.74
CA TYR A 116 13.20 3.25 -14.29
C TYR A 116 13.39 4.67 -14.80
N ARG A 117 14.64 5.10 -14.87
CA ARG A 117 15.06 6.39 -15.40
C ARG A 117 16.45 6.28 -16.04
N GLY A 118 16.64 6.98 -17.13
CA GLY A 118 17.95 7.11 -17.77
C GLY A 118 17.89 7.84 -19.11
N THR A 119 18.92 8.60 -19.42
CA THR A 119 19.07 9.30 -20.71
C THR A 119 19.11 8.27 -21.84
N GLY A 120 18.28 8.46 -22.86
CA GLY A 120 18.17 7.53 -23.99
C GLY A 120 17.32 6.29 -23.72
N LEU A 121 16.75 6.12 -22.52
CA LEU A 121 15.81 5.03 -22.25
C LEU A 121 14.39 5.44 -22.71
N PRO A 122 13.78 4.68 -23.63
CA PRO A 122 12.43 4.99 -24.11
C PRO A 122 11.38 4.65 -23.06
N PRO A 123 10.20 5.28 -23.10
CA PRO A 123 9.08 4.90 -22.26
C PRO A 123 8.49 3.56 -22.70
N ASN A 124 7.61 3.00 -21.85
CA ASN A 124 6.80 1.81 -22.16
C ASN A 124 7.60 0.52 -22.37
N LEU A 125 8.72 0.36 -21.71
CA LEU A 125 9.50 -0.88 -21.76
C LEU A 125 8.74 -2.07 -21.13
N HIS A 126 8.97 -3.23 -21.71
CA HIS A 126 8.45 -4.51 -21.27
C HIS A 126 9.52 -5.27 -20.48
N ILE A 127 9.10 -5.98 -19.43
CA ILE A 127 9.98 -6.84 -18.64
C ILE A 127 9.24 -8.11 -18.21
N THR A 128 9.97 -9.22 -18.07
CA THR A 128 9.46 -10.42 -17.39
C THR A 128 10.01 -10.48 -15.98
N GLY A 129 9.37 -11.23 -15.10
CA GLY A 129 9.85 -11.41 -13.75
C GLY A 129 11.23 -12.06 -13.68
N SER A 130 11.53 -13.06 -14.54
CA SER A 130 12.86 -13.68 -14.57
C SER A 130 13.97 -12.72 -15.02
N VAL A 131 13.69 -11.83 -15.99
CA VAL A 131 14.65 -10.78 -16.39
C VAL A 131 14.83 -9.77 -15.25
N LEU A 132 13.76 -9.44 -14.53
CA LEU A 132 13.80 -8.57 -13.36
C LEU A 132 14.62 -9.21 -12.22
N ALA A 133 14.42 -10.50 -11.94
CA ALA A 133 15.22 -11.26 -10.98
C ALA A 133 16.71 -11.25 -11.39
N ALA A 134 17.00 -11.52 -12.66
CA ALA A 134 18.39 -11.53 -13.17
C ALA A 134 19.09 -10.16 -13.04
N ILE A 135 18.37 -9.05 -13.15
CA ILE A 135 18.90 -7.70 -12.90
C ILE A 135 19.28 -7.54 -11.42
N TYR A 136 18.38 -7.89 -10.49
CA TYR A 136 18.63 -7.74 -9.05
C TYR A 136 19.60 -8.80 -8.50
N LEU A 137 19.77 -9.95 -9.18
CA LEU A 137 20.83 -10.93 -8.92
C LEU A 137 22.20 -10.47 -9.46
N GLY A 138 22.25 -9.41 -10.27
CA GLY A 138 23.49 -8.91 -10.88
C GLY A 138 23.95 -9.67 -12.12
N HIS A 139 23.11 -10.53 -12.71
CA HIS A 139 23.41 -11.24 -13.96
C HIS A 139 23.24 -10.33 -15.18
N ILE A 140 22.21 -9.50 -15.20
CA ILE A 140 21.99 -8.50 -16.25
C ILE A 140 22.44 -7.14 -15.73
N LYS A 141 23.48 -6.58 -16.34
CA LYS A 141 24.15 -5.35 -15.87
C LYS A 141 24.01 -4.16 -16.81
N LYS A 142 23.46 -4.34 -18.01
CA LYS A 142 23.36 -3.30 -19.03
C LYS A 142 21.96 -3.25 -19.66
N TRP A 143 21.49 -2.05 -19.98
CA TRP A 143 20.23 -1.85 -20.68
C TRP A 143 20.22 -2.47 -22.08
N SER A 144 21.39 -2.57 -22.75
CA SER A 144 21.57 -3.21 -24.05
C SER A 144 21.62 -4.74 -24.00
N ASP A 145 21.38 -5.37 -22.84
CA ASP A 145 21.39 -6.83 -22.69
C ASP A 145 20.43 -7.51 -23.69
N PRO A 146 20.85 -8.64 -24.33
CA PRO A 146 20.02 -9.38 -25.27
C PRO A 146 18.66 -9.77 -24.75
N ALA A 147 18.53 -10.11 -23.45
CA ALA A 147 17.25 -10.47 -22.83
C ALA A 147 16.27 -9.28 -22.79
N LEU A 148 16.76 -8.07 -22.49
CA LEU A 148 15.95 -6.86 -22.54
C LEU A 148 15.59 -6.45 -23.98
N LYS A 149 16.54 -6.53 -24.92
CA LYS A 149 16.30 -6.27 -26.36
C LYS A 149 15.25 -7.19 -26.94
N LYS A 150 15.29 -8.48 -26.60
CA LYS A 150 14.30 -9.48 -27.05
C LYS A 150 12.87 -9.13 -26.60
N LEU A 151 12.72 -8.57 -25.42
CA LEU A 151 11.42 -8.12 -24.88
C LEU A 151 10.98 -6.78 -25.49
N ASN A 152 11.91 -6.01 -26.05
CA ASN A 152 11.70 -4.64 -26.55
C ASN A 152 12.32 -4.47 -27.95
N PRO A 153 11.92 -5.24 -28.96
CA PRO A 153 12.63 -5.29 -30.25
C PRO A 153 12.58 -3.98 -31.03
N LYS A 154 11.64 -3.11 -30.74
CA LYS A 154 11.50 -1.78 -31.37
C LYS A 154 12.19 -0.67 -30.58
N ALA A 155 12.72 -0.96 -29.39
CA ALA A 155 13.34 0.03 -28.53
C ALA A 155 14.86 0.08 -28.79
N ASN A 156 15.39 1.28 -28.99
CA ASN A 156 16.84 1.49 -28.99
C ASN A 156 17.34 1.57 -27.54
N LEU A 157 17.80 0.43 -27.02
CA LEU A 157 18.31 0.33 -25.65
C LEU A 157 19.82 0.64 -25.64
N PRO A 158 20.25 1.70 -24.91
CA PRO A 158 21.63 2.15 -24.91
C PRO A 158 22.56 1.14 -24.20
N ASN A 159 23.85 1.13 -24.59
CA ASN A 159 24.88 0.38 -23.88
C ASN A 159 25.27 1.10 -22.59
N LYS A 160 24.37 1.14 -21.65
CA LYS A 160 24.45 1.85 -20.36
C LYS A 160 24.33 0.85 -19.20
N PRO A 161 25.06 1.03 -18.09
CA PRO A 161 24.89 0.23 -16.90
C PRO A 161 23.46 0.33 -16.34
N ILE A 162 22.97 -0.78 -15.78
CA ILE A 162 21.77 -0.79 -14.94
C ILE A 162 22.22 -0.67 -13.49
N THR A 163 21.60 0.27 -12.76
CA THR A 163 21.78 0.38 -11.30
C THR A 163 20.49 0.00 -10.59
N PRO A 164 20.39 -1.22 -10.04
CA PRO A 164 19.26 -1.61 -9.21
C PRO A 164 19.23 -0.75 -7.93
N ILE A 165 18.06 -0.27 -7.57
CA ILE A 165 17.84 0.49 -6.34
C ILE A 165 16.82 -0.28 -5.50
N TYR A 166 17.14 -0.50 -4.22
CA TYR A 166 16.32 -1.27 -3.30
C TYR A 166 16.13 -0.55 -1.96
N ARG A 167 15.20 -1.04 -1.16
CA ARG A 167 14.94 -0.52 0.20
C ARG A 167 16.00 -1.01 1.17
N SER A 168 16.67 -0.08 1.84
CA SER A 168 17.67 -0.39 2.89
C SER A 168 17.06 -0.61 4.28
N ASP A 169 15.78 -0.24 4.47
CA ASP A 169 15.03 -0.46 5.70
C ASP A 169 14.10 -1.68 5.59
N ALA A 170 13.61 -2.18 6.72
CA ALA A 170 12.63 -3.26 6.76
C ALA A 170 11.29 -2.80 6.17
N SER A 171 10.97 -3.25 4.96
CA SER A 171 9.95 -2.72 4.07
C SER A 171 8.95 -3.77 3.61
N GLY A 172 7.66 -3.48 3.76
CA GLY A 172 6.61 -4.28 3.15
C GLY A 172 6.64 -4.24 1.62
N THR A 173 7.08 -3.12 1.02
CA THR A 173 7.27 -3.02 -0.45
C THR A 173 8.36 -3.98 -0.92
N SER A 174 9.47 -4.15 -0.14
CA SER A 174 10.48 -5.19 -0.41
C SER A 174 9.88 -6.58 -0.33
N TYR A 175 9.07 -6.85 0.70
CA TYR A 175 8.39 -8.13 0.84
C TYR A 175 7.56 -8.46 -0.40
N ASN A 176 6.67 -7.57 -0.84
CA ASN A 176 5.83 -7.77 -2.02
C ASN A 176 6.64 -8.02 -3.30
N PHE A 177 7.69 -7.24 -3.49
CA PHE A 177 8.58 -7.38 -4.64
C PHE A 177 9.32 -8.72 -4.64
N THR A 178 9.90 -9.10 -3.51
CA THR A 178 10.68 -10.33 -3.38
C THR A 178 9.81 -11.59 -3.31
N GLU A 179 8.60 -11.49 -2.78
CA GLU A 179 7.58 -12.55 -2.86
C GLU A 179 7.21 -12.84 -4.31
N TYR A 180 6.97 -11.80 -5.12
CA TYR A 180 6.76 -11.96 -6.55
C TYR A 180 7.95 -12.62 -7.25
N LEU A 181 9.19 -12.16 -7.01
CA LEU A 181 10.37 -12.74 -7.61
C LEU A 181 10.56 -14.20 -7.18
N SER A 182 10.33 -14.54 -5.92
CA SER A 182 10.41 -15.92 -5.40
C SER A 182 9.39 -16.84 -6.05
N ALA A 183 8.20 -16.32 -6.39
CA ALA A 183 7.14 -17.11 -7.00
C ALA A 183 7.40 -17.45 -8.49
N ILE A 184 8.27 -16.71 -9.18
CA ILE A 184 8.47 -16.86 -10.63
C ILE A 184 9.90 -17.19 -11.04
N ASP A 185 10.87 -17.05 -10.16
CA ASP A 185 12.28 -17.33 -10.41
C ASP A 185 12.84 -18.23 -9.31
N SER A 186 13.26 -19.44 -9.69
CA SER A 186 13.71 -20.45 -8.74
C SER A 186 15.07 -20.13 -8.12
N GLU A 187 15.95 -19.41 -8.85
CA GLU A 187 17.24 -18.98 -8.32
C GLU A 187 17.01 -17.90 -7.24
N TRP A 188 16.17 -16.92 -7.54
CA TRP A 188 15.78 -15.93 -6.53
C TRP A 188 15.15 -16.59 -5.29
N GLY A 189 14.17 -17.47 -5.51
CA GLY A 189 13.45 -18.16 -4.43
C GLY A 189 14.38 -18.96 -3.51
N SER A 190 15.40 -19.61 -4.07
CA SER A 190 16.35 -20.43 -3.29
C SER A 190 17.47 -19.65 -2.63
N LYS A 191 17.98 -18.57 -3.28
CA LYS A 191 19.12 -17.80 -2.78
C LYS A 191 18.75 -16.62 -1.90
N ILE A 192 17.67 -15.93 -2.23
CA ILE A 192 17.27 -14.68 -1.57
C ILE A 192 15.95 -14.86 -0.80
N GLY A 193 14.93 -15.45 -1.45
CA GLY A 193 13.61 -15.63 -0.89
C GLY A 193 12.79 -14.33 -0.81
N ALA A 194 11.65 -14.41 -0.13
CA ALA A 194 10.78 -13.27 0.18
C ALA A 194 11.10 -12.71 1.58
N GLY A 195 11.17 -11.39 1.70
CA GLY A 195 11.46 -10.77 3.00
C GLY A 195 11.28 -9.26 3.01
N THR A 196 11.12 -8.71 4.19
CA THR A 196 11.05 -7.25 4.38
C THR A 196 12.42 -6.58 4.30
N GLN A 197 13.50 -7.34 4.49
CA GLN A 197 14.89 -6.88 4.44
C GLN A 197 15.80 -7.94 3.81
N PRO A 198 15.57 -8.28 2.51
CA PRO A 198 16.35 -9.28 1.82
C PRO A 198 17.78 -8.80 1.57
N ALA A 199 18.72 -9.74 1.48
CA ALA A 199 20.11 -9.45 1.13
C ALA A 199 20.24 -9.32 -0.40
N PHE A 200 20.02 -8.13 -0.94
CA PHE A 200 20.18 -7.87 -2.37
C PHE A 200 21.65 -8.01 -2.79
N PRO A 201 21.99 -8.87 -3.76
CA PRO A 201 23.38 -9.08 -4.18
C PRO A 201 23.92 -7.94 -5.07
N ALA A 202 23.05 -7.10 -5.64
CA ALA A 202 23.44 -6.01 -6.52
C ALA A 202 22.59 -4.76 -6.28
N GLY A 203 23.19 -3.58 -6.50
CA GLY A 203 22.51 -2.30 -6.47
C GLY A 203 22.84 -1.44 -5.24
N THR A 204 22.04 -0.40 -5.05
CA THR A 204 22.21 0.61 -3.97
C THR A 204 20.93 0.72 -3.15
N GLY A 205 21.09 0.68 -1.83
CA GLY A 205 19.98 0.81 -0.88
C GLY A 205 19.60 2.26 -0.60
N ALA A 206 18.28 2.54 -0.46
CA ALA A 206 17.78 3.81 0.02
C ALA A 206 16.61 3.60 1.00
N PRO A 207 16.49 4.44 2.05
CA PRO A 207 15.45 4.26 3.05
C PRO A 207 14.10 4.77 2.56
N LYS A 208 13.03 4.03 2.84
CA LYS A 208 11.63 4.40 2.58
C LYS A 208 11.33 4.61 1.08
N SER A 209 10.05 4.71 0.71
CA SER A 209 9.64 4.94 -0.69
C SER A 209 10.16 6.29 -1.22
N ALA A 210 10.12 7.33 -0.40
CA ALA A 210 10.64 8.65 -0.77
C ALA A 210 12.16 8.65 -1.06
N GLY A 211 12.94 7.92 -0.25
CA GLY A 211 14.39 7.77 -0.47
C GLY A 211 14.72 7.03 -1.76
N VAL A 212 13.99 5.94 -2.05
CA VAL A 212 14.14 5.19 -3.32
C VAL A 212 13.80 6.07 -4.52
N ALA A 213 12.69 6.82 -4.45
CA ALA A 213 12.30 7.75 -5.52
C ALA A 213 13.34 8.86 -5.71
N ALA A 214 13.84 9.47 -4.63
CA ALA A 214 14.87 10.49 -4.69
C ALA A 214 16.19 9.97 -5.26
N LEU A 215 16.58 8.72 -4.91
CA LEU A 215 17.77 8.10 -5.47
C LEU A 215 17.59 7.80 -6.97
N LEU A 216 16.43 7.27 -7.39
CA LEU A 216 16.16 7.03 -8.81
C LEU A 216 16.21 8.34 -9.62
N THR A 217 15.73 9.46 -9.08
CA THR A 217 15.79 10.77 -9.74
C THR A 217 17.23 11.20 -10.06
N LYS A 218 18.20 10.77 -9.26
CA LYS A 218 19.63 11.13 -9.42
C LYS A 218 20.45 10.05 -10.15
N THR A 219 19.85 8.87 -10.42
CA THR A 219 20.59 7.74 -11.00
C THR A 219 20.26 7.56 -12.48
N ASP A 220 21.19 7.92 -13.36
CA ASP A 220 21.06 7.69 -14.78
C ASP A 220 21.29 6.19 -15.11
N GLY A 221 20.30 5.53 -15.67
CA GLY A 221 20.26 4.06 -15.85
C GLY A 221 19.72 3.31 -14.63
N GLY A 222 19.09 4.00 -13.69
CA GLY A 222 18.49 3.39 -12.50
C GLY A 222 17.22 2.60 -12.78
N ILE A 223 17.01 1.53 -12.00
CA ILE A 223 15.79 0.75 -11.91
C ILE A 223 15.45 0.54 -10.44
N CYS A 224 14.19 0.70 -10.05
CA CYS A 224 13.74 0.45 -8.68
C CYS A 224 12.37 -0.21 -8.64
N TYR A 225 12.04 -0.80 -7.49
CA TYR A 225 10.67 -1.09 -7.11
C TYR A 225 10.19 -0.05 -6.10
N VAL A 226 8.99 0.46 -6.31
CA VAL A 226 8.37 1.48 -5.45
C VAL A 226 6.85 1.40 -5.60
N ASP A 227 6.10 1.86 -4.62
CA ASP A 227 4.65 1.96 -4.82
C ASP A 227 4.29 2.88 -5.99
N VAL A 228 3.19 2.52 -6.67
CA VAL A 228 2.82 3.19 -7.92
C VAL A 228 2.50 4.67 -7.73
N ALA A 229 2.05 5.09 -6.54
CA ALA A 229 1.77 6.49 -6.26
C ALA A 229 3.06 7.34 -6.33
N TYR A 230 4.17 6.87 -5.75
CA TYR A 230 5.47 7.56 -5.88
C TYR A 230 5.98 7.56 -7.32
N ALA A 231 5.85 6.45 -8.04
CA ALA A 231 6.27 6.42 -9.44
C ALA A 231 5.49 7.43 -10.30
N THR A 232 4.18 7.54 -10.05
CA THR A 232 3.28 8.45 -10.78
C THR A 232 3.55 9.92 -10.42
N THR A 233 3.65 10.25 -9.14
CA THR A 233 3.90 11.64 -8.70
C THR A 233 5.31 12.12 -9.04
N SER A 234 6.27 11.21 -9.16
CA SER A 234 7.63 11.52 -9.62
C SER A 234 7.80 11.46 -11.14
N HIS A 235 6.74 11.18 -11.90
CA HIS A 235 6.74 11.08 -13.37
C HIS A 235 7.78 10.07 -13.92
N PHE A 236 8.03 8.97 -13.20
CA PHE A 236 8.95 7.94 -13.66
C PHE A 236 8.34 7.08 -14.76
N ASN A 237 9.18 6.61 -15.69
CA ASN A 237 8.79 5.53 -16.54
C ASN A 237 8.60 4.25 -15.72
N VAL A 238 7.55 3.49 -16.00
CA VAL A 238 7.28 2.20 -15.37
C VAL A 238 7.22 1.09 -16.42
N PHE A 239 7.75 -0.07 -16.07
CA PHE A 239 7.66 -1.25 -16.93
C PHE A 239 6.23 -1.78 -17.02
N ALA A 240 5.88 -2.29 -18.20
CA ALA A 240 4.83 -3.27 -18.32
C ALA A 240 5.42 -4.66 -17.99
N ILE A 241 4.89 -5.31 -16.95
CA ILE A 241 5.40 -6.61 -16.47
C ILE A 241 4.55 -7.73 -17.07
N LYS A 242 5.21 -8.79 -17.55
CA LYS A 242 4.51 -9.97 -18.08
C LYS A 242 3.88 -10.76 -16.94
N ASN A 243 2.57 -10.85 -16.91
CA ASN A 243 1.82 -11.65 -15.96
C ASN A 243 1.73 -13.13 -16.37
N ARG A 244 1.24 -14.00 -15.49
CA ARG A 244 1.06 -15.44 -15.77
C ARG A 244 0.11 -15.75 -16.92
N ALA A 245 -0.77 -14.81 -17.30
CA ALA A 245 -1.59 -14.91 -18.52
C ALA A 245 -0.80 -14.63 -19.80
N GLY A 246 0.49 -14.27 -19.71
CA GLY A 246 1.38 -13.99 -20.82
C GLY A 246 1.27 -12.59 -21.40
N LYS A 247 0.55 -11.67 -20.74
CA LYS A 247 0.37 -10.28 -21.19
C LYS A 247 1.27 -9.33 -20.43
N PHE A 248 1.81 -8.34 -21.14
CA PHE A 248 2.52 -7.23 -20.52
C PHE A 248 1.50 -6.20 -20.00
N VAL A 249 1.55 -5.92 -18.71
CA VAL A 249 0.55 -5.10 -18.01
C VAL A 249 1.26 -4.01 -17.20
N LYS A 250 0.77 -2.77 -17.30
CA LYS A 250 1.24 -1.64 -16.50
C LYS A 250 0.45 -1.54 -15.18
N PRO A 251 1.05 -0.95 -14.13
CA PRO A 251 0.36 -0.71 -12.85
C PRO A 251 -0.58 0.51 -12.96
N THR A 252 -1.66 0.39 -13.73
CA THR A 252 -2.71 1.41 -13.83
C THR A 252 -3.96 0.99 -13.04
N PRO A 253 -4.90 1.89 -12.72
CA PRO A 253 -6.04 1.57 -11.86
C PRO A 253 -6.84 0.36 -12.31
N GLN A 254 -7.09 0.19 -13.61
CA GLN A 254 -7.87 -0.92 -14.13
C GLN A 254 -7.18 -2.29 -13.91
N PRO A 255 -5.89 -2.51 -14.25
CA PRO A 255 -5.16 -3.72 -13.93
C PRO A 255 -5.04 -4.02 -12.42
N ILE A 256 -4.87 -2.99 -11.61
CA ILE A 256 -4.83 -3.13 -10.14
C ILE A 256 -6.20 -3.58 -9.62
N ALA A 257 -7.28 -2.94 -10.09
CA ALA A 257 -8.64 -3.34 -9.74
C ALA A 257 -8.98 -4.76 -10.26
N ALA A 258 -8.44 -5.14 -11.42
CA ALA A 258 -8.61 -6.51 -11.93
C ALA A 258 -7.98 -7.54 -10.98
N ALA A 259 -6.78 -7.27 -10.45
CA ALA A 259 -6.13 -8.12 -9.45
C ALA A 259 -6.95 -8.19 -8.15
N ALA A 260 -7.39 -7.04 -7.60
CA ALA A 260 -8.25 -6.99 -6.43
C ALA A 260 -9.53 -7.82 -6.59
N ASN A 261 -10.19 -7.71 -7.73
CA ASN A 261 -11.44 -8.42 -8.03
C ASN A 261 -11.31 -9.94 -8.24
N LEU A 262 -10.09 -10.49 -8.23
CA LEU A 262 -9.88 -11.94 -8.19
C LEU A 262 -10.10 -12.53 -6.80
N ILE A 263 -10.09 -11.71 -5.77
CA ILE A 263 -10.31 -12.11 -4.38
C ILE A 263 -11.80 -12.23 -4.15
N THR A 264 -12.28 -13.46 -4.13
CA THR A 264 -13.71 -13.77 -3.96
C THR A 264 -14.05 -14.36 -2.60
N LYS A 265 -13.04 -14.63 -1.77
CA LYS A 265 -13.18 -15.20 -0.41
C LYS A 265 -12.17 -14.51 0.51
N ALA A 266 -12.58 -14.23 1.73
CA ALA A 266 -11.74 -13.70 2.79
C ALA A 266 -12.08 -14.43 4.08
N LYS A 267 -11.14 -15.18 4.64
CA LYS A 267 -11.32 -15.92 5.88
C LYS A 267 -10.38 -15.32 6.93
N PRO A 268 -10.91 -14.65 7.97
CA PRO A 268 -10.08 -14.12 9.03
C PRO A 268 -9.58 -15.23 9.95
N THR A 269 -8.46 -14.97 10.62
CA THR A 269 -7.94 -15.71 11.75
C THR A 269 -8.23 -14.98 13.06
N SER A 270 -7.81 -15.53 14.18
CA SER A 270 -7.88 -14.84 15.49
C SER A 270 -7.02 -13.56 15.56
N THR A 271 -6.05 -13.42 14.67
CA THR A 271 -5.10 -12.30 14.59
C THR A 271 -5.37 -11.34 13.43
N GLY A 272 -6.47 -11.55 12.68
CA GLY A 272 -6.87 -10.65 11.59
C GLY A 272 -7.06 -11.36 10.25
N LEU A 273 -6.82 -10.62 9.17
CA LEU A 273 -6.95 -11.11 7.80
C LEU A 273 -5.67 -10.78 7.02
N VAL A 274 -5.02 -11.81 6.50
CA VAL A 274 -3.90 -11.70 5.55
C VAL A 274 -4.30 -12.36 4.24
N LEU A 275 -3.96 -11.73 3.12
CA LEU A 275 -4.34 -12.17 1.78
C LEU A 275 -3.13 -12.13 0.86
N ASP A 276 -2.84 -13.26 0.23
CA ASP A 276 -1.87 -13.36 -0.85
C ASP A 276 -2.52 -12.99 -2.19
N VAL A 277 -1.87 -12.13 -2.95
CA VAL A 277 -2.40 -11.57 -4.22
C VAL A 277 -1.38 -11.62 -5.35
N VAL A 278 -0.22 -12.20 -5.09
CA VAL A 278 0.91 -12.19 -6.03
C VAL A 278 0.63 -13.04 -7.26
N ASP A 279 0.81 -12.43 -8.42
CA ASP A 279 0.78 -12.98 -9.78
C ASP A 279 -0.34 -14.03 -10.01
N PRO A 280 -1.57 -13.60 -10.31
CA PRO A 280 -2.72 -14.48 -10.44
C PRO A 280 -2.47 -15.68 -11.36
N PRO A 281 -3.08 -16.86 -11.10
CA PRO A 281 -2.83 -18.09 -11.84
C PRO A 281 -3.18 -17.95 -13.32
N LYS A 282 -2.61 -18.82 -14.17
CA LYS A 282 -2.93 -18.86 -15.61
C LYS A 282 -4.44 -19.01 -15.84
N PRO A 283 -5.01 -18.34 -16.88
CA PRO A 283 -6.38 -18.54 -17.28
C PRO A 283 -6.67 -20.01 -17.61
N SER A 284 -7.76 -20.54 -17.10
CA SER A 284 -8.22 -21.90 -17.39
C SER A 284 -9.73 -21.92 -17.58
N LEU A 285 -10.20 -22.85 -18.38
CA LEU A 285 -11.62 -23.15 -18.49
C LEU A 285 -11.91 -24.46 -17.76
N PRO A 286 -13.11 -24.60 -17.15
CA PRO A 286 -13.46 -25.83 -16.48
C PRO A 286 -13.55 -27.01 -17.46
N HIS A 287 -12.92 -28.12 -17.11
CA HIS A 287 -13.11 -29.40 -17.77
C HIS A 287 -14.32 -30.12 -17.16
N PHE A 288 -15.28 -30.47 -17.99
CA PHE A 288 -16.46 -31.19 -17.56
C PHE A 288 -16.37 -32.66 -18.01
N LYS A 289 -16.69 -33.57 -17.09
CA LYS A 289 -16.86 -34.98 -17.46
C LYS A 289 -18.09 -35.16 -18.39
N PRO A 290 -18.13 -36.19 -19.22
CA PRO A 290 -19.32 -36.52 -20.05
C PRO A 290 -20.59 -36.61 -19.20
N ILE A 291 -21.69 -36.02 -19.69
CA ILE A 291 -22.93 -35.96 -18.95
C ILE A 291 -23.61 -37.36 -18.99
N LYS A 292 -23.66 -38.03 -17.85
CA LYS A 292 -24.42 -39.27 -17.65
C LYS A 292 -25.73 -38.90 -16.96
N ALA A 293 -26.78 -38.60 -17.72
CA ALA A 293 -28.10 -38.27 -17.19
C ALA A 293 -29.16 -39.21 -17.76
N LYS A 294 -30.02 -39.77 -16.88
CA LYS A 294 -31.07 -40.69 -17.22
C LYS A 294 -32.31 -40.05 -17.87
N SER A 295 -32.46 -38.72 -17.80
CA SER A 295 -33.58 -37.98 -18.38
C SER A 295 -33.12 -36.71 -19.12
N ALA A 296 -33.93 -36.26 -20.09
CA ALA A 296 -33.69 -35.04 -20.82
C ALA A 296 -33.69 -33.80 -19.91
N ALA A 297 -34.56 -33.74 -18.92
CA ALA A 297 -34.65 -32.66 -17.94
C ALA A 297 -33.39 -32.57 -17.06
N ALA A 298 -32.87 -33.71 -16.57
CA ALA A 298 -31.64 -33.77 -15.80
C ALA A 298 -30.42 -33.33 -16.67
N ARG A 299 -30.36 -33.76 -17.93
CA ARG A 299 -29.34 -33.35 -18.89
C ARG A 299 -29.36 -31.82 -19.15
N ALA A 300 -30.56 -31.25 -19.36
CA ALA A 300 -30.72 -29.81 -19.54
C ALA A 300 -30.25 -28.99 -18.33
N LYS A 301 -30.56 -29.43 -17.12
CA LYS A 301 -30.09 -28.80 -15.83
C LYS A 301 -28.57 -28.81 -15.74
N ILE A 302 -27.91 -29.93 -16.05
CA ILE A 302 -26.44 -30.03 -16.04
C ILE A 302 -25.81 -29.12 -17.09
N LEU A 303 -26.35 -29.11 -18.33
CA LEU A 303 -25.88 -28.22 -19.40
C LEU A 303 -26.01 -26.73 -19.02
N LYS A 304 -27.11 -26.34 -18.39
CA LYS A 304 -27.29 -24.96 -17.89
C LYS A 304 -26.24 -24.61 -16.84
N ALA A 305 -25.93 -25.53 -15.91
CA ALA A 305 -24.88 -25.36 -14.91
C ALA A 305 -23.49 -25.24 -15.56
N HIS A 306 -23.15 -26.11 -16.54
CA HIS A 306 -21.89 -26.03 -17.29
C HIS A 306 -21.75 -24.70 -18.04
N LYS A 307 -22.80 -24.21 -18.72
CA LYS A 307 -22.81 -22.89 -19.38
C LYS A 307 -22.53 -21.77 -18.39
N LYS A 308 -23.16 -21.80 -17.19
CA LYS A 308 -22.95 -20.81 -16.14
C LYS A 308 -21.50 -20.81 -15.64
N LEU A 309 -20.93 -21.99 -15.33
CA LEU A 309 -19.55 -22.14 -14.88
C LEU A 309 -18.53 -21.70 -15.94
N THR A 310 -18.78 -22.05 -17.22
CA THR A 310 -17.93 -21.58 -18.34
C THR A 310 -17.97 -20.06 -18.50
N ALA A 311 -19.14 -19.43 -18.36
CA ALA A 311 -19.27 -17.98 -18.44
C ALA A 311 -18.54 -17.30 -17.28
N GLN A 312 -18.64 -17.82 -16.05
CA GLN A 312 -17.92 -17.34 -14.88
C GLN A 312 -16.40 -17.48 -15.07
N ALA A 313 -15.93 -18.63 -15.57
CA ALA A 313 -14.51 -18.84 -15.86
C ALA A 313 -13.99 -17.88 -16.95
N LYS A 314 -14.74 -17.65 -18.02
CA LYS A 314 -14.39 -16.66 -19.07
C LYS A 314 -14.30 -15.25 -18.48
N ALA A 315 -15.25 -14.84 -17.63
CA ALA A 315 -15.23 -13.53 -16.98
C ALA A 315 -14.03 -13.38 -16.04
N LYS A 316 -13.71 -14.43 -15.26
CA LYS A 316 -12.51 -14.49 -14.41
C LYS A 316 -11.23 -14.41 -15.24
N ASN A 317 -11.15 -15.19 -16.32
CA ASN A 317 -9.99 -15.20 -17.22
C ASN A 317 -9.76 -13.84 -17.88
N LYS A 318 -10.82 -13.11 -18.24
CA LYS A 318 -10.72 -11.73 -18.76
C LYS A 318 -10.03 -10.81 -17.75
N LYS A 319 -10.35 -10.94 -16.47
CA LYS A 319 -9.67 -10.18 -15.39
C LYS A 319 -8.23 -10.61 -15.21
N LEU A 320 -7.95 -11.92 -15.22
CA LEU A 320 -6.59 -12.47 -15.12
C LEU A 320 -5.67 -11.94 -16.24
N VAL A 321 -6.18 -11.83 -17.47
CA VAL A 321 -5.42 -11.36 -18.64
C VAL A 321 -4.87 -9.95 -18.43
N ILE A 322 -5.61 -9.09 -17.74
CA ILE A 322 -5.23 -7.68 -17.51
C ILE A 322 -4.73 -7.40 -16.10
N ALA A 323 -4.76 -8.39 -15.18
CA ALA A 323 -4.33 -8.17 -13.80
C ALA A 323 -2.82 -7.86 -13.74
N TYR A 324 -2.46 -6.81 -12.98
CA TYR A 324 -1.08 -6.47 -12.73
C TYR A 324 -0.48 -7.46 -11.70
N PRO A 325 0.75 -7.98 -11.91
CA PRO A 325 1.23 -9.11 -11.13
C PRO A 325 1.75 -8.76 -9.73
N ILE A 326 2.14 -7.52 -9.44
CA ILE A 326 2.71 -7.14 -8.13
C ILE A 326 1.74 -6.21 -7.41
N CYS A 327 0.57 -6.75 -7.08
CA CYS A 327 -0.43 -6.05 -6.25
C CYS A 327 -0.36 -6.52 -4.80
N THR A 328 -0.76 -5.64 -3.88
CA THR A 328 -0.75 -5.95 -2.45
C THR A 328 -1.84 -5.22 -1.69
N PHE A 329 -2.25 -5.84 -0.58
CA PHE A 329 -2.88 -5.09 0.52
C PHE A 329 -1.83 -4.38 1.35
N THR A 330 -2.19 -3.24 1.89
CA THR A 330 -1.55 -2.69 3.07
C THR A 330 -2.48 -2.92 4.26
N TYR A 331 -1.90 -3.15 5.40
CA TYR A 331 -2.59 -3.54 6.62
C TYR A 331 -2.41 -2.48 7.68
N VAL A 332 -3.49 -2.12 8.36
CA VAL A 332 -3.38 -1.44 9.65
C VAL A 332 -3.26 -2.49 10.75
N ILE A 333 -2.38 -2.23 11.71
CA ILE A 333 -2.09 -3.11 12.84
C ILE A 333 -2.51 -2.37 14.11
N VAL A 334 -3.45 -2.95 14.85
CA VAL A 334 -4.06 -2.31 16.01
C VAL A 334 -4.17 -3.30 17.18
N PRO A 335 -3.92 -2.88 18.42
CA PRO A 335 -4.16 -3.76 19.56
C PRO A 335 -5.66 -3.95 19.78
N LYS A 336 -6.08 -5.15 20.18
CA LYS A 336 -7.49 -5.39 20.57
C LYS A 336 -7.92 -4.50 21.72
N SER A 337 -7.04 -4.27 22.69
CA SER A 337 -7.27 -3.34 23.81
C SER A 337 -6.55 -2.02 23.54
N ALA A 338 -7.18 -1.16 22.72
CA ALA A 338 -6.61 0.13 22.36
C ALA A 338 -7.04 1.25 23.34
N LYS A 339 -6.10 2.10 23.77
CA LYS A 339 -6.40 3.23 24.67
C LYS A 339 -7.44 4.20 24.09
N GLN A 340 -7.37 4.43 22.77
CA GLN A 340 -8.28 5.33 22.06
C GLN A 340 -9.26 4.53 21.15
N ALA A 341 -9.77 3.38 21.65
CA ALA A 341 -10.61 2.48 20.88
C ALA A 341 -11.79 3.15 20.16
N PRO A 342 -12.58 4.06 20.78
CA PRO A 342 -13.68 4.73 20.08
C PRO A 342 -13.21 5.56 18.87
N ALA A 343 -12.19 6.38 19.03
CA ALA A 343 -11.62 7.21 17.97
C ALA A 343 -10.99 6.35 16.86
N LEU A 344 -10.29 5.28 17.24
CA LEU A 344 -9.66 4.35 16.31
C LEU A 344 -10.71 3.57 15.49
N LYS A 345 -11.79 3.10 16.12
CA LYS A 345 -12.94 2.49 15.42
C LYS A 345 -13.58 3.46 14.43
N GLN A 346 -13.79 4.70 14.84
CA GLN A 346 -14.38 5.73 13.97
C GLN A 346 -13.49 5.98 12.75
N PHE A 347 -12.17 6.14 12.95
CA PHE A 347 -11.21 6.31 11.85
C PHE A 347 -11.20 5.11 10.90
N LEU A 348 -11.06 3.91 11.42
CA LEU A 348 -10.97 2.71 10.59
C LEU A 348 -12.27 2.40 9.83
N ASN A 349 -13.43 2.62 10.47
CA ASN A 349 -14.71 2.50 9.77
C ASN A 349 -14.84 3.53 8.63
N TRP A 350 -14.40 4.76 8.86
CA TRP A 350 -14.39 5.79 7.83
C TRP A 350 -13.38 5.44 6.71
N ALA A 351 -12.15 5.03 7.05
CA ALA A 351 -11.11 4.66 6.09
C ALA A 351 -11.53 3.48 5.19
N LEU A 352 -12.18 2.46 5.77
CA LEU A 352 -12.69 1.28 5.06
C LEU A 352 -13.92 1.56 4.20
N GLN A 353 -14.59 2.69 4.35
CA GLN A 353 -15.80 3.06 3.61
C GLN A 353 -15.56 4.32 2.76
N LYS A 354 -15.78 5.50 3.33
CA LYS A 354 -15.61 6.78 2.64
C LYS A 354 -14.17 7.02 2.21
N GLY A 355 -13.20 6.64 3.04
CA GLY A 355 -11.77 6.78 2.76
C GLY A 355 -11.32 6.11 1.46
N GLN A 356 -11.98 5.01 1.05
CA GLN A 356 -11.66 4.32 -0.21
C GLN A 356 -11.83 5.21 -1.46
N THR A 357 -12.66 6.23 -1.41
CA THR A 357 -12.90 7.13 -2.54
C THR A 357 -11.76 8.11 -2.81
N TYR A 358 -10.83 8.28 -1.87
CA TYR A 358 -9.68 9.20 -1.99
C TYR A 358 -8.48 8.58 -2.72
N GLY A 359 -8.51 7.29 -2.99
CA GLY A 359 -7.35 6.56 -3.53
C GLY A 359 -7.13 6.69 -5.04
N ALA A 360 -8.16 7.06 -5.82
CA ALA A 360 -8.15 6.93 -7.28
C ALA A 360 -6.99 7.65 -7.98
N ALA A 361 -6.70 8.90 -7.61
CA ALA A 361 -5.60 9.69 -8.18
C ALA A 361 -4.20 9.15 -7.80
N LEU A 362 -4.13 8.34 -6.74
CA LEU A 362 -2.92 7.73 -6.21
C LEU A 362 -2.79 6.25 -6.58
N TYR A 363 -3.66 5.77 -7.47
CA TYR A 363 -3.71 4.37 -7.92
C TYR A 363 -4.00 3.34 -6.81
N PHE A 364 -4.56 3.80 -5.67
CA PHE A 364 -5.23 2.91 -4.73
C PHE A 364 -6.65 2.64 -5.24
N VAL A 365 -6.99 1.37 -5.35
CA VAL A 365 -8.32 0.95 -5.77
C VAL A 365 -9.14 0.48 -4.56
N PRO A 366 -10.46 0.62 -4.58
CA PRO A 366 -11.30 0.13 -3.48
C PRO A 366 -11.04 -1.36 -3.21
N ILE A 367 -10.91 -1.69 -1.93
CA ILE A 367 -10.74 -3.10 -1.53
C ILE A 367 -12.00 -3.90 -1.88
N PRO A 368 -11.86 -5.20 -2.26
CA PRO A 368 -13.01 -6.04 -2.60
C PRO A 368 -14.06 -6.08 -1.48
N LYS A 369 -15.33 -6.10 -1.84
CA LYS A 369 -16.43 -6.06 -0.86
C LYS A 369 -16.33 -7.16 0.20
N VAL A 370 -15.91 -8.36 -0.20
CA VAL A 370 -15.70 -9.49 0.73
C VAL A 370 -14.61 -9.17 1.77
N VAL A 371 -13.53 -8.50 1.36
CA VAL A 371 -12.45 -8.08 2.25
C VAL A 371 -12.92 -6.94 3.14
N GLN A 372 -13.58 -5.92 2.58
CA GLN A 372 -14.14 -4.80 3.32
C GLN A 372 -15.07 -5.26 4.45
N THR A 373 -15.99 -6.20 4.16
CA THR A 373 -16.92 -6.75 5.16
C THR A 373 -16.18 -7.41 6.32
N VAL A 374 -15.16 -8.23 6.01
CA VAL A 374 -14.35 -8.88 7.06
C VAL A 374 -13.54 -7.84 7.84
N SER A 375 -12.92 -6.86 7.18
CA SER A 375 -12.17 -5.80 7.84
C SER A 375 -13.04 -4.97 8.80
N LEU A 376 -14.26 -4.62 8.40
CA LEU A 376 -15.22 -3.92 9.27
C LEU A 376 -15.61 -4.76 10.49
N ASN A 377 -15.73 -6.09 10.34
CA ASN A 377 -16.00 -6.99 11.48
C ASN A 377 -14.80 -7.13 12.42
N LEU A 378 -13.56 -7.05 11.90
CA LEU A 378 -12.36 -7.02 12.73
C LEU A 378 -12.26 -5.70 13.51
N VAL A 379 -12.64 -4.56 12.93
CA VAL A 379 -12.70 -3.26 13.63
C VAL A 379 -13.62 -3.29 14.84
N LYS A 380 -14.73 -4.04 14.81
CA LYS A 380 -15.64 -4.20 15.97
C LYS A 380 -14.95 -4.84 17.18
N GLN A 381 -13.90 -5.66 16.96
CA GLN A 381 -13.16 -6.37 18.01
C GLN A 381 -12.14 -5.50 18.76
N ILE A 382 -11.93 -4.26 18.34
CA ILE A 382 -11.11 -3.29 19.06
C ILE A 382 -11.93 -2.80 20.26
N GLY A 383 -11.45 -2.91 21.48
CA GLY A 383 -12.22 -2.53 22.67
C GLY A 383 -11.38 -2.03 23.79
#